data_eead4def79e3b1a9ddd91a9d70180844
#
_entry.id   eead4def79e3b1a9ddd91a9d70180844
#
_cell.length_a   1.000
_cell.length_b   1.000
_cell.length_c   1.000
_cell.angle_alpha   90.00
_cell.angle_beta   90.00
_cell.angle_gamma   90.00
#
_symmetry.space_group_name_H-M   'P 1'
#
loop_
_entity.id
_entity.type
_entity.pdbx_description
1 polymer ?
#
loop_
_entity_poly.entity_id
_entity_poly.type
_entity_poly.pdbx_seq_one_letter_code
_entity_poly.pdbx_strand_id
1 'polypeptide(L)'
;RQMCIRDSPATGIVHQVNLEYLAKVVWKKDSPGMAIPGLPSEVVYPDSLVGTDSHTTMINGLGVVGWGVGGIEAEAVMLGQPIYMLLPEVVGFKVTGQLPEGATATDLVLTVTQMLRRHGVVGKFVEFYGPGLSK
;
A
#
# COMPACT_ATOMS: atom_id res chain seq x y z
N ARG A 1 6.54 -7.81 18.10
CA ARG A 1 5.41 -8.67 18.50
C ARG A 1 4.61 -8.12 19.71
N GLN A 2 5.19 -7.33 20.57
CA GLN A 2 4.47 -6.70 21.71
C GLN A 2 3.78 -5.38 21.33
N MET A 3 4.09 -4.78 20.20
CA MET A 3 3.50 -3.51 19.77
C MET A 3 2.04 -3.62 19.35
N CYS A 4 1.63 -4.74 18.79
CA CYS A 4 0.23 -4.96 18.39
C CYS A 4 -0.75 -5.07 19.57
N ILE A 5 -0.25 -5.27 20.78
CA ILE A 5 -1.08 -5.45 22.00
C ILE A 5 -1.37 -4.11 22.69
N ARG A 6 -0.72 -3.04 22.29
CA ARG A 6 -0.84 -1.71 22.91
C ARG A 6 -1.88 -0.79 22.29
N ASP A 7 -2.58 -1.26 21.29
CA ASP A 7 -3.61 -0.47 20.66
C ASP A 7 -4.83 -0.32 21.54
N SER A 8 -5.39 0.87 21.52
CA SER A 8 -6.64 1.12 22.20
C SER A 8 -7.73 0.22 21.61
N PRO A 9 -8.39 -0.62 22.40
CA PRO A 9 -9.51 -1.43 21.93
C PRO A 9 -10.54 -0.53 21.28
N ALA A 10 -11.14 -0.97 20.18
CA ALA A 10 -12.16 -0.23 19.43
C ALA A 10 -11.68 1.01 18.65
N THR A 11 -10.37 1.18 18.44
CA THR A 11 -9.84 2.31 17.67
C THR A 11 -9.38 1.90 16.28
N GLY A 12 -10.13 1.07 15.58
CA GLY A 12 -9.81 0.58 14.26
C GLY A 12 -9.27 -0.84 14.23
N ILE A 13 -8.76 -1.27 13.07
CA ILE A 13 -8.20 -2.60 12.88
C ILE A 13 -6.72 -2.55 13.27
N VAL A 14 -6.25 -3.55 14.03
CA VAL A 14 -4.90 -3.59 14.64
C VAL A 14 -3.77 -3.24 13.66
N HIS A 15 -3.80 -3.77 12.46
CA HIS A 15 -2.79 -3.50 11.44
C HIS A 15 -2.84 -2.07 10.86
N GLN A 16 -3.94 -1.35 11.02
CA GLN A 16 -4.07 0.05 10.61
C GLN A 16 -3.54 1.01 11.69
N VAL A 17 -3.73 0.66 12.95
CA VAL A 17 -3.42 1.56 14.08
C VAL A 17 -1.91 1.70 14.28
N ASN A 18 -1.14 0.66 14.02
CA ASN A 18 0.31 0.64 14.31
C ASN A 18 1.21 0.78 13.07
N LEU A 19 0.64 1.00 11.89
CA LEU A 19 1.43 1.08 10.66
C LEU A 19 2.48 2.20 10.71
N GLU A 20 2.16 3.34 11.28
CA GLU A 20 3.10 4.47 11.43
C GLU A 20 4.32 4.15 12.32
N TYR A 21 4.16 3.20 13.26
CA TYR A 21 5.26 2.75 14.13
C TYR A 21 6.08 1.63 13.51
N LEU A 22 5.48 0.85 12.61
CA LEU A 22 6.11 -0.31 11.98
C LEU A 22 6.78 0.03 10.66
N ALA A 23 6.18 0.92 9.88
CA ALA A 23 6.66 1.34 8.59
C ALA A 23 7.77 2.39 8.72
N LYS A 24 8.81 2.24 7.92
CA LYS A 24 9.95 3.18 7.89
C LYS A 24 10.09 3.94 6.57
N VAL A 25 9.19 3.76 5.64
CA VAL A 25 9.22 4.33 4.29
C VAL A 25 10.49 3.94 3.52
N VAL A 26 11.66 4.12 4.12
CA VAL A 26 12.96 3.76 3.56
C VAL A 26 13.78 3.00 4.59
N TRP A 27 14.28 1.85 4.19
CA TRP A 27 15.18 1.03 4.97
C TRP A 27 16.63 1.21 4.53
N LYS A 28 17.52 1.16 5.50
CA LYS A 28 18.96 1.14 5.31
C LYS A 28 19.50 -0.16 5.92
N LYS A 29 20.26 -0.91 5.16
CA LYS A 29 20.88 -2.15 5.61
C LYS A 29 22.34 -2.17 5.24
N ASP A 30 23.19 -2.40 6.22
CA ASP A 30 24.57 -2.72 6.00
C ASP A 30 24.65 -4.16 5.49
N SER A 31 25.28 -4.37 4.34
CA SER A 31 25.45 -5.69 3.72
C SER A 31 26.94 -6.08 3.70
N PRO A 32 27.52 -6.46 4.85
CA PRO A 32 28.94 -6.80 4.93
C PRO A 32 29.31 -8.10 4.18
N GLY A 33 28.33 -8.88 3.73
CA GLY A 33 28.55 -10.16 3.06
C GLY A 33 28.24 -10.20 1.57
N MET A 34 27.68 -9.14 0.99
CA MET A 34 27.37 -9.05 -0.43
C MET A 34 28.30 -8.03 -1.10
N ALA A 35 29.60 -8.22 -0.91
CA ALA A 35 30.61 -7.42 -1.61
C ALA A 35 30.65 -7.82 -3.10
N ILE A 36 29.70 -7.31 -3.85
CA ILE A 36 29.82 -7.26 -5.31
C ILE A 36 30.79 -6.12 -5.59
N PRO A 37 31.95 -6.39 -6.24
CA PRO A 37 32.89 -5.36 -6.55
C PRO A 37 32.22 -4.21 -7.32
N GLY A 38 32.26 -3.00 -6.76
CA GLY A 38 31.65 -1.82 -7.34
C GLY A 38 30.28 -1.42 -6.78
N LEU A 39 29.68 -2.22 -5.88
CA LEU A 39 28.47 -1.79 -5.14
C LEU A 39 28.84 -1.25 -3.75
N PRO A 40 28.10 -0.22 -3.26
CA PRO A 40 28.32 0.27 -1.91
C PRO A 40 27.99 -0.80 -0.87
N SER A 41 28.71 -0.78 0.24
CA SER A 41 28.49 -1.68 1.39
C SER A 41 27.16 -1.45 2.10
N GLU A 42 26.45 -0.42 1.72
CA GLU A 42 25.18 0.03 2.26
C GLU A 42 24.11 -0.01 1.17
N VAL A 43 23.01 -0.68 1.45
CA VAL A 43 21.85 -0.74 0.56
C VAL A 43 20.70 0.02 1.18
N VAL A 44 20.12 0.93 0.39
CA VAL A 44 18.92 1.67 0.73
C VAL A 44 17.79 1.20 -0.18
N TYR A 45 16.64 0.85 0.41
CA TYR A 45 15.49 0.36 -0.34
C TYR A 45 14.18 0.85 0.27
N PRO A 46 13.13 1.01 -0.55
CA PRO A 46 11.81 1.38 -0.06
C PRO A 46 11.20 0.26 0.78
N ASP A 47 10.42 0.64 1.80
CA ASP A 47 9.64 -0.30 2.59
C ASP A 47 8.42 -0.79 1.82
N SER A 48 7.97 -1.99 2.12
CA SER A 48 6.76 -2.58 1.59
C SER A 48 6.09 -3.47 2.62
N LEU A 49 4.78 -3.59 2.54
CA LEU A 49 3.97 -4.37 3.45
C LEU A 49 3.17 -5.42 2.67
N VAL A 50 3.15 -6.64 3.16
CA VAL A 50 2.28 -7.70 2.69
C VAL A 50 1.26 -8.03 3.77
N GLY A 51 0.00 -8.12 3.41
CA GLY A 51 -1.07 -8.48 4.34
C GLY A 51 -2.22 -9.21 3.65
N THR A 52 -3.03 -9.90 4.45
CA THR A 52 -4.17 -10.71 3.97
C THR A 52 -5.46 -9.93 3.80
N ASP A 53 -5.45 -8.66 4.19
CA ASP A 53 -6.63 -7.84 4.33
C ASP A 53 -6.77 -6.84 3.17
N SER A 54 -8.01 -6.50 2.80
CA SER A 54 -8.32 -5.47 1.82
C SER A 54 -7.83 -4.07 2.25
N HIS A 55 -7.60 -3.86 3.55
CA HIS A 55 -7.09 -2.60 4.10
C HIS A 55 -5.55 -2.50 4.03
N THR A 56 -4.85 -3.54 3.63
CA THR A 56 -3.38 -3.55 3.52
C THR A 56 -2.86 -2.40 2.65
N THR A 57 -3.59 -2.07 1.59
CA THR A 57 -3.24 -0.97 0.68
C THR A 57 -3.35 0.43 1.30
N MET A 58 -3.98 0.59 2.47
CA MET A 58 -4.10 1.89 3.14
C MET A 58 -2.76 2.43 3.66
N ILE A 59 -1.76 1.57 3.84
CA ILE A 59 -0.40 2.00 4.19
C ILE A 59 0.22 2.92 3.12
N ASN A 60 -0.35 2.92 1.93
CA ASN A 60 0.05 3.82 0.86
C ASN A 60 -0.07 5.31 1.24
N GLY A 61 -0.93 5.64 2.19
CA GLY A 61 -1.02 6.98 2.78
C GLY A 61 0.27 7.43 3.49
N LEU A 62 1.13 6.50 3.90
CA LEU A 62 2.46 6.76 4.47
C LEU A 62 3.58 6.71 3.42
N GLY A 63 3.26 6.49 2.15
CA GLY A 63 4.26 6.32 1.09
C GLY A 63 4.88 4.92 1.03
N VAL A 64 4.24 3.92 1.63
CA VAL A 64 4.67 2.52 1.62
C VAL A 64 3.74 1.71 0.73
N VAL A 65 4.30 0.85 -0.13
CA VAL A 65 3.50 -0.03 -0.97
C VAL A 65 2.97 -1.20 -0.15
N GLY A 66 1.64 -1.31 -0.07
CA GLY A 66 0.95 -2.42 0.57
C GLY A 66 0.37 -3.40 -0.44
N TRP A 67 0.70 -4.68 -0.27
CA TRP A 67 0.22 -5.78 -1.11
C TRP A 67 -0.82 -6.59 -0.36
N GLY A 68 -2.07 -6.55 -0.80
CA GLY A 68 -3.11 -7.44 -0.33
C GLY A 68 -3.00 -8.78 -1.05
N VAL A 69 -2.66 -9.84 -0.32
CA VAL A 69 -2.46 -11.20 -0.86
C VAL A 69 -3.35 -12.20 -0.13
N GLY A 70 -3.41 -13.42 -0.62
CA GLY A 70 -4.09 -14.51 0.08
C GLY A 70 -3.37 -14.94 1.36
N GLY A 71 -4.06 -15.72 2.22
CA GLY A 71 -3.51 -16.17 3.50
C GLY A 71 -2.24 -17.01 3.34
N ILE A 72 -2.20 -17.86 2.34
CA ILE A 72 -1.05 -18.75 2.06
C ILE A 72 0.18 -17.94 1.65
N GLU A 73 0.00 -16.93 0.81
CA GLU A 73 1.08 -16.05 0.37
C GLU A 73 1.62 -15.21 1.53
N ALA A 74 0.74 -14.70 2.39
CA ALA A 74 1.17 -13.95 3.57
C ALA A 74 1.93 -14.83 4.57
N GLU A 75 1.50 -16.08 4.76
CA GLU A 75 2.20 -17.06 5.58
C GLU A 75 3.59 -17.37 5.01
N ALA A 76 3.70 -17.55 3.71
CA ALA A 76 4.98 -17.75 3.04
C ALA A 76 5.96 -16.62 3.30
N VAL A 77 5.48 -15.36 3.21
CA VAL A 77 6.30 -14.16 3.53
C VAL A 77 6.74 -14.16 4.99
N MET A 78 5.83 -14.49 5.93
CA MET A 78 6.17 -14.56 7.35
C MET A 78 7.23 -15.63 7.66
N LEU A 79 7.26 -16.70 6.87
CA LEU A 79 8.26 -17.76 6.94
C LEU A 79 9.55 -17.44 6.18
N GLY A 80 9.64 -16.27 5.55
CA GLY A 80 10.82 -15.85 4.79
C GLY A 80 10.91 -16.47 3.39
N GLN A 81 9.81 -17.02 2.86
CA GLN A 81 9.78 -17.56 1.51
C GLN A 81 9.58 -16.41 0.49
N PRO A 82 10.28 -16.44 -0.65
CA PRO A 82 10.10 -15.42 -1.68
C PRO A 82 8.74 -15.58 -2.38
N ILE A 83 8.09 -14.46 -2.61
CA ILE A 83 6.91 -14.38 -3.49
C ILE A 83 7.32 -13.71 -4.79
N TYR A 84 6.89 -14.31 -5.90
CA TYR A 84 7.08 -13.72 -7.22
C TYR A 84 5.84 -12.88 -7.56
N MET A 85 6.05 -11.59 -7.76
CA MET A 85 5.02 -10.67 -8.20
C MET A 85 5.52 -9.90 -9.42
N LEU A 86 4.65 -9.80 -10.45
CA LEU A 86 4.94 -8.89 -11.56
C LEU A 86 4.77 -7.45 -11.07
N LEU A 87 5.66 -6.57 -11.50
CA LEU A 87 5.51 -5.14 -11.24
C LEU A 87 4.24 -4.65 -11.92
N PRO A 88 3.26 -4.12 -11.16
CA PRO A 88 2.01 -3.65 -11.72
C PRO A 88 2.21 -2.41 -12.58
N GLU A 89 1.42 -2.30 -13.64
CA GLU A 89 1.30 -1.04 -14.37
C GLU A 89 0.62 0.01 -13.52
N VAL A 90 0.97 1.27 -13.74
CA VAL A 90 0.35 2.41 -13.07
C VAL A 90 -0.72 3.03 -13.98
N VAL A 91 -1.93 3.16 -13.45
CA VAL A 91 -3.06 3.82 -14.12
C VAL A 91 -3.36 5.12 -13.39
N GLY A 92 -3.21 6.24 -14.07
CA GLY A 92 -3.55 7.54 -13.52
C GLY A 92 -5.06 7.83 -13.62
N PHE A 93 -5.69 8.17 -12.50
CA PHE A 93 -7.08 8.61 -12.45
C PHE A 93 -7.16 10.11 -12.16
N LYS A 94 -7.48 10.91 -13.19
CA LYS A 94 -7.55 12.37 -13.06
C LYS A 94 -8.90 12.81 -12.49
N VAL A 95 -8.86 13.44 -11.33
CA VAL A 95 -10.04 14.02 -10.68
C VAL A 95 -10.13 15.51 -10.99
N THR A 96 -11.26 15.95 -11.54
CA THR A 96 -11.52 17.36 -11.90
C THR A 96 -12.92 17.77 -11.47
N GLY A 97 -13.11 19.07 -11.24
CA GLY A 97 -14.41 19.62 -10.87
C GLY A 97 -14.71 19.52 -9.38
N GLN A 98 -15.98 19.53 -9.07
CA GLN A 98 -16.51 19.42 -7.70
C GLN A 98 -17.72 18.50 -7.70
N LEU A 99 -18.04 17.92 -6.56
CA LEU A 99 -19.26 17.16 -6.37
C LEU A 99 -20.47 18.09 -6.61
N PRO A 100 -21.43 17.68 -7.45
CA PRO A 100 -22.68 18.45 -7.62
C PRO A 100 -23.46 18.44 -6.30
N GLU A 101 -24.30 19.46 -6.15
CA GLU A 101 -25.20 19.56 -5.01
C GLU A 101 -26.11 18.33 -4.93
N GLY A 102 -26.22 17.75 -3.75
CA GLY A 102 -26.95 16.51 -3.50
C GLY A 102 -26.21 15.19 -3.75
N ALA A 103 -25.02 15.22 -4.35
CA ALA A 103 -24.18 14.03 -4.45
C ALA A 103 -23.40 13.77 -3.16
N THR A 104 -23.30 12.52 -2.79
CA THR A 104 -22.58 12.07 -1.59
C THR A 104 -21.19 11.52 -1.93
N ALA A 105 -20.32 11.41 -0.93
CA ALA A 105 -19.04 10.73 -1.09
C ALA A 105 -19.20 9.27 -1.55
N THR A 106 -20.29 8.62 -1.14
CA THR A 106 -20.63 7.26 -1.58
C THR A 106 -20.90 7.19 -3.08
N ASP A 107 -21.64 8.16 -3.62
CA ASP A 107 -21.89 8.23 -5.06
C ASP A 107 -20.61 8.40 -5.86
N LEU A 108 -19.69 9.22 -5.35
CA LEU A 108 -18.35 9.38 -5.94
C LEU A 108 -17.59 8.06 -5.95
N VAL A 109 -17.50 7.38 -4.80
CA VAL A 109 -16.77 6.11 -4.67
C VAL A 109 -17.36 5.04 -5.60
N LEU A 110 -18.67 4.91 -5.67
CA LEU A 110 -19.34 3.94 -6.54
C LEU A 110 -19.09 4.26 -8.02
N THR A 111 -19.14 5.53 -8.40
CA THR A 111 -18.86 5.96 -9.78
C THR A 111 -17.42 5.68 -10.17
N VAL A 112 -16.46 6.06 -9.34
CA VAL A 112 -15.03 5.80 -9.56
C VAL A 112 -14.76 4.30 -9.67
N THR A 113 -15.32 3.52 -8.76
CA THR A 113 -15.18 2.05 -8.77
C THR A 113 -15.72 1.45 -10.07
N GLN A 114 -16.87 1.92 -10.53
CA GLN A 114 -17.45 1.46 -11.79
C GLN A 114 -16.56 1.81 -13.00
N MET A 115 -16.05 3.03 -13.05
CA MET A 115 -15.14 3.46 -14.12
C MET A 115 -13.86 2.63 -14.15
N LEU A 116 -13.23 2.42 -13.00
CA LEU A 116 -12.02 1.64 -12.85
C LEU A 116 -12.24 0.16 -13.24
N ARG A 117 -13.36 -0.42 -12.85
CA ARG A 117 -13.75 -1.78 -13.25
C ARG A 117 -13.90 -1.92 -14.76
N ARG A 118 -14.55 -0.96 -15.41
CA ARG A 118 -14.69 -0.94 -16.88
C ARG A 118 -13.35 -0.79 -17.59
N HIS A 119 -12.42 -0.05 -17.00
CA HIS A 119 -11.07 0.11 -17.53
C HIS A 119 -10.19 -1.13 -17.35
N GLY A 120 -10.51 -2.00 -16.40
CA GLY A 120 -9.74 -3.21 -16.15
C GLY A 120 -8.45 -2.96 -15.37
N VAL A 121 -8.56 -2.45 -14.15
CA VAL A 121 -7.41 -2.12 -13.29
C VAL A 121 -7.00 -3.23 -12.33
N VAL A 122 -7.60 -4.41 -12.44
CA VAL A 122 -7.23 -5.54 -11.58
C VAL A 122 -5.75 -5.86 -11.77
N GLY A 123 -4.99 -5.90 -10.67
CA GLY A 123 -3.54 -6.12 -10.70
C GLY A 123 -2.73 -4.91 -11.15
N LYS A 124 -3.32 -3.72 -11.18
CA LYS A 124 -2.63 -2.46 -11.49
C LYS A 124 -2.65 -1.50 -10.30
N PHE A 125 -1.68 -0.62 -10.21
CA PHE A 125 -1.74 0.52 -9.30
C PHE A 125 -2.64 1.60 -9.88
N VAL A 126 -3.46 2.22 -9.03
CA VAL A 126 -4.28 3.37 -9.40
C VAL A 126 -3.80 4.58 -8.61
N GLU A 127 -3.34 5.60 -9.31
CA GLU A 127 -2.93 6.86 -8.72
C GLU A 127 -3.95 7.95 -9.03
N PHE A 128 -4.47 8.56 -7.97
CA PHE A 128 -5.40 9.67 -8.09
C PHE A 128 -4.64 10.99 -8.17
N TYR A 129 -4.97 11.84 -9.12
CA TYR A 129 -4.33 13.15 -9.27
C TYR A 129 -5.31 14.18 -9.84
N GLY A 130 -4.93 15.43 -9.80
CA GLY A 130 -5.69 16.52 -10.41
C GLY A 130 -6.30 17.50 -9.39
N PRO A 131 -6.84 18.61 -9.90
CA PRO A 131 -7.30 19.71 -9.05
C PRO A 131 -8.56 19.42 -8.24
N GLY A 132 -9.26 18.32 -8.51
CA GLY A 132 -10.42 17.90 -7.73
C GLY A 132 -10.09 17.25 -6.39
N LEU A 133 -8.82 16.87 -6.15
CA LEU A 133 -8.41 16.24 -4.90
C LEU A 133 -8.25 17.21 -3.73
N SER A 134 -8.09 18.48 -4.01
CA SER A 134 -7.84 19.53 -2.99
C SER A 134 -9.09 20.32 -2.59
N LYS A 135 -10.30 19.80 -2.92
CA LYS A 135 -11.56 20.53 -2.69
C LYS A 135 -12.55 19.75 -1.86
#